data_d9586b592d8ce7b09a9a290a4fb5f76a
#
_entry.id   d9586b592d8ce7b09a9a290a4fb5f76a
#
_cell.length_a   1.000
_cell.length_b   1.000
_cell.length_c   1.000
_cell.angle_alpha   90.00
_cell.angle_beta   90.00
_cell.angle_gamma   90.00
#
_symmetry.space_group_name_H-M   'P 1'
#
loop_
_entity.id
_entity.type
_entity.pdbx_description
1 polymer ?
#
loop_
_entity_poly.entity_id
_entity_poly.type
_entity_poly.pdbx_seq_one_letter_code
_entity_poly.pdbx_strand_id
1 'polypeptide(L)'
;MSIDPRSPITRWLSRAPDVSFSLYAVAAAFAAYFCMYAFRKPLSAASYSEVSLQLSLFGQELVPKTVFVTSQICGYCVSKYVGVKICSEVTRSKLPLCLVAAILVAWLSLLLFAVLPVRLKILAIFCNGLP
;
A
#
# COMPACT_ATOMS: atom_id res chain seq x y z
N MET A 1 7.37 -11.33 -41.03
CA MET A 1 7.66 -11.87 -39.67
C MET A 1 7.33 -10.79 -38.69
N SER A 2 6.10 -10.77 -38.19
CA SER A 2 5.62 -9.73 -37.24
C SER A 2 6.27 -9.99 -35.89
N ILE A 3 7.11 -9.08 -35.47
CA ILE A 3 7.71 -9.09 -34.12
C ILE A 3 6.55 -8.85 -33.14
N ASP A 4 6.18 -9.89 -32.38
CA ASP A 4 5.17 -9.77 -31.31
C ASP A 4 5.74 -8.81 -30.24
N PRO A 5 5.11 -7.64 -29.99
CA PRO A 5 5.63 -6.64 -29.07
C PRO A 5 5.48 -7.03 -27.58
N ARG A 6 4.97 -8.24 -27.30
CA ARG A 6 4.80 -8.72 -25.93
C ARG A 6 6.15 -9.02 -25.29
N SER A 7 6.25 -8.75 -23.98
CA SER A 7 7.45 -9.07 -23.22
C SER A 7 7.77 -10.57 -23.28
N PRO A 8 9.04 -10.98 -23.15
CA PRO A 8 9.43 -12.40 -23.18
C PRO A 8 8.69 -13.23 -22.09
N ILE A 9 8.40 -12.62 -20.95
CA ILE A 9 7.63 -13.23 -19.86
C ILE A 9 6.19 -13.51 -20.31
N THR A 10 5.54 -12.56 -20.96
CA THR A 10 4.16 -12.72 -21.44
C THR A 10 4.07 -13.82 -22.49
N ARG A 11 5.08 -13.94 -23.37
CA ARG A 11 5.16 -15.02 -24.36
C ARG A 11 5.37 -16.39 -23.72
N TRP A 12 6.18 -16.44 -22.68
CA TRP A 12 6.42 -17.67 -21.93
C TRP A 12 5.14 -18.10 -21.18
N LEU A 13 4.49 -17.16 -20.45
CA LEU A 13 3.26 -17.44 -19.74
C LEU A 13 2.11 -17.90 -20.66
N SER A 14 2.00 -17.34 -21.87
CA SER A 14 0.94 -17.74 -22.81
C SER A 14 1.09 -19.15 -23.38
N ARG A 15 2.27 -19.76 -23.21
CA ARG A 15 2.59 -21.14 -23.64
C ARG A 15 2.77 -22.09 -22.45
N ALA A 16 2.76 -21.58 -21.23
CA ALA A 16 2.97 -22.38 -20.04
C ALA A 16 1.73 -23.24 -19.73
N PRO A 17 1.91 -24.46 -19.22
CA PRO A 17 0.80 -25.28 -18.73
C PRO A 17 0.10 -24.56 -17.56
N ASP A 18 -1.20 -24.82 -17.37
CA ASP A 18 -2.05 -24.15 -16.39
C ASP A 18 -1.48 -24.16 -14.96
N VAL A 19 -0.81 -25.25 -14.59
CA VAL A 19 -0.15 -25.37 -13.29
C VAL A 19 0.99 -24.35 -13.12
N SER A 20 1.85 -24.21 -14.14
CA SER A 20 2.97 -23.27 -14.11
C SER A 20 2.49 -21.82 -14.14
N PHE A 21 1.42 -21.55 -14.90
CA PHE A 21 0.78 -20.23 -14.89
C PHE A 21 0.20 -19.89 -13.50
N SER A 22 -0.53 -20.83 -12.91
CA SER A 22 -1.12 -20.64 -11.57
C SER A 22 -0.05 -20.44 -10.50
N LEU A 23 1.03 -21.22 -10.54
CA LEU A 23 2.13 -21.09 -9.58
C LEU A 23 2.81 -19.72 -9.70
N TYR A 24 3.07 -19.27 -10.93
CA TYR A 24 3.61 -17.94 -11.18
C TYR A 24 2.69 -16.83 -10.67
N ALA A 25 1.39 -16.93 -10.95
CA ALA A 25 0.40 -15.94 -10.52
C ALA A 25 0.32 -15.85 -8.99
N VAL A 26 0.30 -17.01 -8.30
CA VAL A 26 0.30 -17.07 -6.83
C VAL A 26 1.60 -16.48 -6.26
N ALA A 27 2.76 -16.84 -6.80
CA ALA A 27 4.05 -16.33 -6.34
C ALA A 27 4.16 -14.81 -6.55
N ALA A 28 3.72 -14.29 -7.70
CA ALA A 28 3.72 -12.86 -8.00
C ALA A 28 2.77 -12.09 -7.07
N ALA A 29 1.55 -12.60 -6.85
CA ALA A 29 0.59 -12.00 -5.94
C ALA A 29 1.11 -11.99 -4.49
N PHE A 30 1.70 -13.10 -4.04
CA PHE A 30 2.30 -13.21 -2.71
C PHE A 30 3.46 -12.22 -2.54
N ALA A 31 4.37 -12.14 -3.52
CA ALA A 31 5.50 -11.22 -3.49
C ALA A 31 5.03 -9.75 -3.42
N ALA A 32 4.04 -9.37 -4.24
CA ALA A 32 3.45 -8.03 -4.23
C ALA A 32 2.82 -7.72 -2.86
N TYR A 33 2.04 -8.65 -2.31
CA TYR A 33 1.43 -8.50 -0.99
C TYR A 33 2.48 -8.39 0.12
N PHE A 34 3.51 -9.23 0.08
CA PHE A 34 4.62 -9.21 1.05
C PHE A 34 5.36 -7.87 1.02
N CYS A 35 5.71 -7.36 -0.16
CA CYS A 35 6.35 -6.05 -0.31
C CYS A 35 5.47 -4.93 0.25
N MET A 36 4.17 -4.93 -0.07
CA MET A 36 3.23 -3.94 0.46
C MET A 36 3.15 -4.00 1.99
N TYR A 37 3.14 -5.21 2.56
CA TYR A 37 3.09 -5.40 4.00
C TYR A 37 4.38 -4.94 4.70
N ALA A 38 5.53 -5.12 4.05
CA ALA A 38 6.83 -4.67 4.56
C ALA A 38 6.88 -3.13 4.74
N PHE A 39 6.19 -2.36 3.92
CA PHE A 39 6.07 -0.91 4.09
C PHE A 39 5.22 -0.48 5.29
N ARG A 40 4.30 -1.32 5.74
CA ARG A 40 3.40 -1.02 6.87
C ARG A 40 3.98 -1.42 8.22
N LYS A 41 4.73 -2.51 8.28
CA LYS A 41 5.25 -3.09 9.52
C LYS A 41 6.17 -2.15 10.32
N PRO A 42 7.12 -1.41 9.73
CA PRO A 42 8.00 -0.52 10.49
C PRO A 42 7.22 0.52 11.29
N LEU A 43 6.14 1.08 10.74
CA LEU A 43 5.32 2.08 11.42
C LEU A 43 4.57 1.51 12.62
N SER A 44 4.04 0.29 12.52
CA SER A 44 3.33 -0.36 13.64
C SER A 44 4.27 -0.92 14.69
N ALA A 45 5.51 -1.28 14.32
CA ALA A 45 6.53 -1.82 15.22
C ALA A 45 7.29 -0.72 15.97
N ALA A 46 7.36 0.51 15.43
CA ALA A 46 8.07 1.61 16.04
C ALA A 46 7.50 2.00 17.42
N SER A 47 8.39 2.39 18.32
CA SER A 47 8.03 3.00 19.60
C SER A 47 7.96 4.51 19.43
N TYR A 48 6.86 5.10 19.87
CA TYR A 48 6.59 6.56 19.77
C TYR A 48 6.64 7.22 21.15
N SER A 49 7.50 6.74 22.06
CA SER A 49 7.62 7.22 23.44
C SER A 49 8.06 8.68 23.53
N GLU A 50 8.79 9.17 22.54
CA GLU A 50 9.28 10.55 22.50
C GLU A 50 8.32 11.52 21.80
N VAL A 51 7.23 11.02 21.25
CA VAL A 51 6.25 11.83 20.52
C VAL A 51 5.17 12.28 21.48
N SER A 52 5.26 13.53 21.96
CA SER A 52 4.19 14.15 22.75
C SER A 52 3.04 14.58 21.85
N LEU A 53 2.05 13.72 21.66
CA LEU A 53 0.79 14.05 21.01
C LEU A 53 -0.25 14.28 22.11
N GLN A 54 -0.49 15.54 22.46
CA GLN A 54 -1.56 15.91 23.41
C GLN A 54 -2.91 15.88 22.66
N LEU A 55 -3.39 14.71 22.36
CA LEU A 55 -4.76 14.51 21.90
C LEU A 55 -5.54 13.82 23.02
N SER A 56 -6.45 14.56 23.64
CA SER A 56 -7.41 13.98 24.56
C SER A 56 -8.74 13.73 23.83
N LEU A 57 -9.21 12.50 23.82
CA LEU A 57 -10.55 12.13 23.40
C LEU A 57 -11.31 11.63 24.63
N PHE A 58 -12.47 12.21 24.91
CA PHE A 58 -13.31 11.85 26.06
C PHE A 58 -12.60 11.95 27.43
N GLY A 59 -11.64 12.89 27.58
CA GLY A 59 -10.93 13.10 28.84
C GLY A 59 -9.78 12.12 29.11
N GLN A 60 -9.45 11.26 28.17
CA GLN A 60 -8.30 10.35 28.25
C GLN A 60 -7.19 10.77 27.27
N GLU A 61 -5.95 10.76 27.74
CA GLU A 61 -4.79 10.98 26.89
C GLU A 61 -4.58 9.78 25.98
N LEU A 62 -4.64 10.01 24.66
CA LEU A 62 -4.41 8.97 23.67
C LEU A 62 -2.92 8.74 23.47
N VAL A 63 -2.51 7.48 23.57
CA VAL A 63 -1.14 7.06 23.23
C VAL A 63 -0.91 7.34 21.75
N PRO A 64 0.18 8.05 21.36
CA PRO A 64 0.47 8.40 19.96
C PRO A 64 0.44 7.21 19.01
N LYS A 65 0.93 6.06 19.45
CA LYS A 65 0.90 4.81 18.69
C LYS A 65 -0.53 4.41 18.29
N THR A 66 -1.47 4.50 19.20
CA THR A 66 -2.89 4.16 18.92
C THR A 66 -3.47 5.08 17.87
N VAL A 67 -3.21 6.39 17.95
CA VAL A 67 -3.69 7.37 16.97
C VAL A 67 -3.12 7.07 15.58
N PHE A 68 -1.83 6.78 15.48
CA PHE A 68 -1.18 6.48 14.21
C PHE A 68 -1.70 5.17 13.59
N VAL A 69 -1.81 4.10 14.38
CA VAL A 69 -2.32 2.81 13.90
C VAL A 69 -3.78 2.94 13.47
N THR A 70 -4.61 3.64 14.24
CA THR A 70 -6.02 3.87 13.88
C THR A 70 -6.13 4.69 12.59
N SER A 71 -5.34 5.75 12.44
CA SER A 71 -5.30 6.54 11.20
C SER A 71 -4.92 5.69 9.98
N GLN A 72 -3.94 4.80 10.11
CA GLN A 72 -3.54 3.89 9.04
C GLN A 72 -4.67 2.90 8.69
N ILE A 73 -5.37 2.37 9.70
CA ILE A 73 -6.50 1.47 9.48
C ILE A 73 -7.66 2.20 8.78
N CYS A 74 -7.95 3.44 9.16
CA CYS A 74 -8.95 4.26 8.48
C CYS A 74 -8.58 4.49 7.00
N GLY A 75 -7.31 4.82 6.71
CA GLY A 75 -6.81 4.92 5.33
C GLY A 75 -7.01 3.62 4.56
N TYR A 76 -6.70 2.47 5.16
CA TYR A 76 -6.92 1.16 4.56
C TYR A 76 -8.41 0.86 4.30
N CYS A 77 -9.30 1.23 5.21
CA CYS A 77 -10.74 1.08 5.00
C CYS A 77 -11.22 1.90 3.79
N VAL A 78 -10.82 3.17 3.71
CA VAL A 78 -11.14 4.02 2.55
C VAL A 78 -10.60 3.42 1.26
N SER A 79 -9.36 2.92 1.29
CA SER A 79 -8.73 2.26 0.14
C SER A 79 -9.54 1.07 -0.38
N LYS A 80 -10.16 0.28 0.49
CA LYS A 80 -11.00 -0.84 0.06
C LYS A 80 -12.17 -0.39 -0.82
N TYR A 81 -12.86 0.68 -0.42
CA TYR A 81 -13.97 1.22 -1.20
C TYR A 81 -13.50 1.83 -2.53
N VAL A 82 -12.45 2.64 -2.47
CA VAL A 82 -11.88 3.30 -3.66
C VAL A 82 -11.28 2.26 -4.61
N GLY A 83 -10.58 1.25 -4.07
CA GLY A 83 -9.96 0.18 -4.84
C GLY A 83 -10.97 -0.66 -5.62
N VAL A 84 -12.10 -1.03 -5.01
CA VAL A 84 -13.17 -1.76 -5.69
C VAL A 84 -13.69 -0.94 -6.89
N LYS A 85 -13.92 0.35 -6.69
CA LYS A 85 -14.37 1.24 -7.76
C LYS A 85 -13.32 1.39 -8.86
N ILE A 86 -12.08 1.65 -8.50
CA ILE A 86 -10.98 1.79 -9.47
C ILE A 86 -10.79 0.48 -10.27
N CYS A 87 -10.78 -0.68 -9.60
CA CYS A 87 -10.60 -1.96 -10.28
C CYS A 87 -11.76 -2.29 -11.23
N SER A 88 -12.97 -1.81 -10.96
CA SER A 88 -14.12 -2.01 -11.84
C SER A 88 -14.15 -1.10 -13.07
N GLU A 89 -13.59 0.11 -12.97
CA GLU A 89 -13.64 1.11 -14.02
C GLU A 89 -12.35 1.20 -14.87
N VAL A 90 -11.20 0.80 -14.30
CA VAL A 90 -9.91 0.92 -14.97
C VAL A 90 -9.70 -0.20 -15.99
N THR A 91 -9.31 0.20 -17.20
CA THR A 91 -8.94 -0.73 -18.28
C THR A 91 -7.72 -1.57 -17.84
N ARG A 92 -7.73 -2.86 -18.19
CA ARG A 92 -6.66 -3.82 -17.82
C ARG A 92 -5.24 -3.36 -18.17
N SER A 93 -5.08 -2.57 -19.22
CA SER A 93 -3.77 -2.00 -19.62
C SER A 93 -3.24 -0.93 -18.65
N LYS A 94 -4.12 -0.26 -17.88
CA LYS A 94 -3.75 0.79 -16.92
C LYS A 94 -3.57 0.26 -15.49
N LEU A 95 -3.96 -0.97 -15.19
CA LEU A 95 -3.80 -1.60 -13.88
C LEU A 95 -2.35 -1.58 -13.37
N PRO A 96 -1.33 -1.94 -14.18
CA PRO A 96 0.06 -1.87 -13.73
C PRO A 96 0.49 -0.45 -13.34
N LEU A 97 0.01 0.56 -14.08
CA LEU A 97 0.30 1.96 -13.77
C LEU A 97 -0.33 2.39 -12.44
N CYS A 98 -1.56 1.95 -12.17
CA CYS A 98 -2.23 2.21 -10.88
C CYS A 98 -1.48 1.56 -9.72
N LEU A 99 -0.95 0.34 -9.89
CA LEU A 99 -0.14 -0.34 -8.88
C LEU A 99 1.16 0.42 -8.58
N VAL A 100 1.88 0.85 -9.63
CA VAL A 100 3.10 1.64 -9.46
C VAL A 100 2.79 2.97 -8.77
N ALA A 101 1.72 3.65 -9.17
CA ALA A 101 1.28 4.89 -8.52
C ALA A 101 0.96 4.68 -7.03
N ALA A 102 0.27 3.59 -6.68
CA ALA A 102 -0.02 3.24 -5.29
C ALA A 102 1.26 3.02 -4.47
N ILE A 103 2.23 2.28 -5.01
CA ILE A 103 3.54 2.07 -4.36
C ILE A 103 4.27 3.40 -4.15
N LEU A 104 4.26 4.28 -5.15
CA LEU A 104 4.88 5.62 -5.04
C LEU A 104 4.20 6.46 -3.97
N VAL A 105 2.88 6.43 -3.86
CA VAL A 105 2.13 7.12 -2.79
C VAL A 105 2.52 6.58 -1.42
N ALA A 106 2.63 5.26 -1.24
CA ALA A 106 3.07 4.66 0.00
C ALA A 106 4.49 5.10 0.39
N TRP A 107 5.40 5.08 -0.58
CA TRP A 107 6.79 5.48 -0.37
C TRP A 107 6.91 6.97 0.00
N LEU A 108 6.22 7.83 -0.75
CA LEU A 108 6.18 9.27 -0.48
C LEU A 108 5.57 9.58 0.90
N SER A 109 4.53 8.86 1.29
CA SER A 109 3.92 8.98 2.61
C SER A 109 4.90 8.67 3.75
N LEU A 110 5.77 7.67 3.57
CA LEU A 110 6.81 7.35 4.55
C LEU A 110 7.87 8.46 4.65
N LEU A 111 8.29 9.02 3.52
CA LEU A 111 9.20 10.17 3.51
C LEU A 111 8.58 11.38 4.20
N LEU A 112 7.32 11.69 3.89
CA LEU A 112 6.59 12.77 4.53
C LEU A 112 6.46 12.55 6.04
N PHE A 113 6.22 11.32 6.47
CA PHE A 113 6.16 10.98 7.90
C PHE A 113 7.48 11.29 8.62
N ALA A 114 8.63 11.13 7.96
CA ALA A 114 9.93 11.45 8.55
C ALA A 114 10.14 12.96 8.77
N VAL A 115 9.64 13.79 7.84
CA VAL A 115 9.95 15.24 7.81
C VAL A 115 8.85 16.09 8.47
N LEU A 116 7.59 15.64 8.45
CA LEU A 116 6.45 16.43 8.89
C LEU A 116 6.39 16.60 10.43
N PRO A 117 5.84 17.73 10.91
CA PRO A 117 5.53 17.91 12.33
C PRO A 117 4.47 16.90 12.80
N VAL A 118 4.46 16.59 14.08
CA VAL A 118 3.70 15.50 14.71
C VAL A 118 2.21 15.47 14.30
N ARG A 119 1.56 16.63 14.23
CA ARG A 119 0.15 16.74 13.84
C ARG A 119 -0.12 16.29 12.40
N LEU A 120 0.78 16.60 11.48
CA LEU A 120 0.68 16.24 10.08
C LEU A 120 1.12 14.78 9.81
N LYS A 121 1.87 14.17 10.73
CA LYS A 121 2.22 12.74 10.67
C LYS A 121 0.98 11.84 10.61
N ILE A 122 -0.11 12.23 11.28
CA ILE A 122 -1.39 11.50 11.24
C ILE A 122 -1.89 11.40 9.79
N LEU A 123 -1.84 12.50 9.05
CA LEU A 123 -2.26 12.52 7.65
C LEU A 123 -1.33 11.68 6.75
N ALA A 124 -0.02 11.78 6.98
CA ALA A 124 0.94 10.98 6.24
C ALA A 124 0.71 9.46 6.44
N ILE A 125 0.43 9.03 7.67
CA ILE A 125 0.12 7.63 7.98
C ILE A 125 -1.22 7.20 7.37
N PHE A 126 -2.23 8.09 7.38
CA PHE A 126 -3.49 7.84 6.69
C PHE A 126 -3.25 7.58 5.19
N CYS A 127 -2.46 8.44 4.52
CA CYS A 127 -2.10 8.27 3.12
C CYS A 127 -1.28 6.98 2.89
N ASN A 128 -0.43 6.57 3.83
CA ASN A 128 0.28 5.28 3.76
C ASN A 128 -0.68 4.07 3.85
N GLY A 129 -1.83 4.24 4.46
CA GLY A 129 -2.88 3.23 4.51
C GLY A 129 -3.65 3.05 3.21
N LEU A 130 -3.61 4.03 2.30
CA LEU A 130 -4.40 4.02 1.05
C LEU A 130 -3.95 3.00 -0.01
N PRO A 131 -2.65 2.73 -0.25
CA PRO A 131 -2.18 1.74 -1.23
C PRO A 131 -2.48 0.31 -0.90
#